data_28b3377f30febfbee70d51ffea2e58ea
#
_entry.id   28b3377f30febfbee70d51ffea2e58ea
#
_cell.length_a   1.000
_cell.length_b   1.000
_cell.length_c   1.000
_cell.angle_alpha   90.00
_cell.angle_beta   90.00
_cell.angle_gamma   90.00
#
_symmetry.space_group_name_H-M   'P 1'
#
loop_
_entity.id
_entity.type
_entity.pdbx_description
1 polymer ?
#
loop_
_entity_poly.entity_id
_entity_poly.type
_entity_poly.pdbx_seq_one_letter_code
_entity_poly.pdbx_strand_id
1 'polypeptide(L)'
;ELLYLAFCISGALAYKNRTSPRLKTVIMCQLNLSSSWDLKHRILSKFKDYIDLSALLPVYVKDNYDFTKVDLIITTANKEITREPNCKTLLITPFLTQADQEKLENHIVKTQINRLYNTSLPSIQELFQEAFWHEKVVADDRFSVIEMLAKDFISRGYVSGNYLADILRRESILTFAFQPSIVLMYSLEPSTKTCLSIA
;
A
#
# COMPACT_ATOMS: atom_id res chain seq x y z
N GLU A 1 5.72 13.02 20.04
CA GLU A 1 4.44 12.27 19.92
C GLU A 1 4.01 12.13 18.48
N LEU A 2 3.78 13.23 17.76
CA LEU A 2 3.45 13.23 16.32
C LEU A 2 4.47 12.48 15.46
N LEU A 3 5.75 12.53 15.84
CA LEU A 3 6.85 11.88 15.09
C LEU A 3 6.78 10.36 15.17
N TYR A 4 6.39 9.80 16.29
CA TYR A 4 6.23 8.35 16.45
C TYR A 4 4.94 7.85 15.77
N LEU A 5 3.86 8.59 15.89
CA LEU A 5 2.63 8.29 15.16
C LEU A 5 2.89 8.29 13.64
N ALA A 6 3.64 9.29 13.16
CA ALA A 6 4.08 9.35 11.77
C ALA A 6 4.97 8.16 11.39
N PHE A 7 5.86 7.71 12.29
CA PHE A 7 6.70 6.53 12.08
C PHE A 7 5.88 5.23 12.02
N CYS A 8 4.92 5.05 12.93
CA CYS A 8 4.02 3.89 12.91
C CYS A 8 3.14 3.88 11.66
N ILE A 9 2.58 5.03 11.27
CA ILE A 9 1.79 5.17 10.04
C ILE A 9 2.65 4.88 8.81
N SER A 10 3.86 5.43 8.73
CA SER A 10 4.76 5.16 7.61
C SER A 10 5.22 3.70 7.55
N GLY A 11 5.45 3.05 8.69
CA GLY A 11 5.73 1.62 8.78
C GLY A 11 4.57 0.75 8.28
N ALA A 12 3.35 1.07 8.70
CA ALA A 12 2.14 0.39 8.26
C ALA A 12 1.87 0.61 6.76
N LEU A 13 2.09 1.82 6.25
CA LEU A 13 2.00 2.13 4.83
C LEU A 13 3.07 1.40 4.01
N ALA A 14 4.31 1.33 4.50
CA ALA A 14 5.40 0.60 3.84
C ALA A 14 5.10 -0.91 3.78
N TYR A 15 4.53 -1.49 4.84
CA TYR A 15 4.09 -2.88 4.87
C TYR A 15 2.95 -3.13 3.86
N LYS A 16 1.95 -2.26 3.84
CA LYS A 16 0.82 -2.34 2.92
C LYS A 16 1.25 -2.15 1.46
N ASN A 17 2.22 -1.28 1.19
CA ASN A 17 2.80 -1.09 -0.13
C ASN A 17 3.51 -2.34 -0.65
N ARG A 18 4.11 -3.16 0.23
CA ARG A 18 4.69 -4.47 -0.16
C ARG A 18 3.62 -5.49 -0.57
N THR A 19 2.41 -5.37 -0.04
CA THR A 19 1.28 -6.26 -0.36
C THR A 19 0.36 -5.68 -1.43
N SER A 20 0.53 -4.42 -1.83
CA SER A 20 -0.21 -3.80 -2.93
C SER A 20 0.12 -4.46 -4.27
N PRO A 21 -0.86 -4.73 -5.13
CA PRO A 21 -0.59 -5.28 -6.44
C PRO A 21 0.31 -4.33 -7.24
N ARG A 22 1.37 -4.89 -7.82
CA ARG A 22 2.31 -4.14 -8.65
C ARG A 22 1.59 -3.51 -9.84
N LEU A 23 2.08 -2.35 -10.30
CA LEU A 23 1.55 -1.69 -11.49
C LEU A 23 1.92 -2.49 -12.74
N LYS A 24 0.93 -2.96 -13.48
CA LYS A 24 1.17 -3.60 -14.78
C LYS A 24 1.73 -2.57 -15.73
N THR A 25 2.98 -2.77 -16.11
CA THR A 25 3.78 -1.78 -16.82
C THR A 25 4.24 -2.31 -18.16
N VAL A 26 4.21 -1.46 -19.18
CA VAL A 26 4.78 -1.73 -20.49
C VAL A 26 5.84 -0.66 -20.79
N ILE A 27 6.99 -1.08 -21.28
CA ILE A 27 8.03 -0.16 -21.75
C ILE A 27 7.96 -0.11 -23.28
N MET A 28 7.80 1.08 -23.85
CA MET A 28 7.75 1.32 -25.28
C MET A 28 8.86 2.27 -25.72
N CYS A 29 9.82 1.78 -26.47
CA CYS A 29 11.01 2.54 -26.86
C CYS A 29 11.17 2.65 -28.36
N GLN A 30 11.82 3.76 -28.79
CA GLN A 30 12.36 3.92 -30.15
C GLN A 30 13.86 3.54 -30.23
N LEU A 31 14.39 2.89 -29.20
CA LEU A 31 15.78 2.52 -29.08
C LEU A 31 16.07 1.21 -29.82
N ASN A 32 17.35 0.97 -30.11
CA ASN A 32 17.80 -0.35 -30.52
C ASN A 32 17.60 -1.37 -29.35
N LEU A 33 17.69 -2.64 -29.68
CA LEU A 33 17.43 -3.72 -28.73
C LEU A 33 18.32 -3.62 -27.48
N SER A 34 19.62 -3.39 -27.67
CA SER A 34 20.59 -3.31 -26.57
C SER A 34 20.27 -2.18 -25.59
N SER A 35 20.00 -0.97 -26.10
CA SER A 35 19.65 0.18 -25.26
C SER A 35 18.28 0.02 -24.57
N SER A 36 17.35 -0.65 -25.22
CA SER A 36 16.03 -0.97 -24.62
C SER A 36 16.17 -1.95 -23.45
N TRP A 37 17.07 -2.93 -23.58
CA TRP A 37 17.37 -3.87 -22.49
C TRP A 37 18.09 -3.19 -21.32
N ASP A 38 19.05 -2.30 -21.60
CA ASP A 38 19.74 -1.53 -20.55
C ASP A 38 18.72 -0.65 -19.78
N LEU A 39 17.87 0.07 -20.49
CA LEU A 39 16.81 0.88 -19.88
C LEU A 39 15.87 0.03 -19.01
N LYS A 40 15.42 -1.13 -19.50
CA LYS A 40 14.63 -2.10 -18.73
C LYS A 40 15.34 -2.48 -17.43
N HIS A 41 16.62 -2.85 -17.51
CA HIS A 41 17.39 -3.26 -16.34
C HIS A 41 17.50 -2.13 -15.30
N ARG A 42 17.76 -0.90 -15.74
CA ARG A 42 17.82 0.28 -14.86
C ARG A 42 16.48 0.55 -14.16
N ILE A 43 15.38 0.45 -14.88
CA ILE A 43 14.05 0.62 -14.31
C ILE A 43 13.76 -0.50 -13.28
N LEU A 44 13.99 -1.76 -13.66
CA LEU A 44 13.71 -2.89 -12.76
C LEU A 44 14.63 -2.93 -11.54
N SER A 45 15.88 -2.48 -11.64
CA SER A 45 16.78 -2.44 -10.48
C SER A 45 16.28 -1.54 -9.35
N LYS A 46 15.47 -0.51 -9.68
CA LYS A 46 14.93 0.44 -8.70
C LYS A 46 13.46 0.20 -8.35
N PHE A 47 12.67 -0.22 -9.33
CA PHE A 47 11.20 -0.25 -9.20
C PHE A 47 10.57 -1.65 -9.27
N LYS A 48 11.37 -2.74 -9.26
CA LYS A 48 10.86 -4.12 -9.38
C LYS A 48 9.78 -4.50 -8.35
N ASP A 49 9.83 -3.89 -7.17
CA ASP A 49 8.88 -4.20 -6.09
C ASP A 49 7.54 -3.48 -6.28
N TYR A 50 7.49 -2.49 -7.16
CA TYR A 50 6.32 -1.63 -7.40
C TYR A 50 5.67 -1.85 -8.76
N ILE A 51 6.44 -2.35 -9.75
CA ILE A 51 5.97 -2.57 -11.11
C ILE A 51 6.05 -4.05 -11.50
N ASP A 52 5.08 -4.48 -12.31
CA ASP A 52 5.06 -5.76 -12.99
C ASP A 52 5.23 -5.50 -14.49
N LEU A 53 6.42 -5.79 -15.01
CA LEU A 53 6.74 -5.51 -16.41
C LEU A 53 6.15 -6.59 -17.31
N SER A 54 5.04 -6.27 -17.97
CA SER A 54 4.32 -7.17 -18.87
C SER A 54 4.99 -7.29 -20.24
N ALA A 55 5.56 -6.20 -20.77
CA ALA A 55 6.22 -6.21 -22.08
C ALA A 55 7.26 -5.09 -22.25
N LEU A 56 8.23 -5.36 -23.13
CA LEU A 56 9.17 -4.38 -23.68
C LEU A 56 8.98 -4.37 -25.21
N LEU A 57 8.45 -3.29 -25.76
CA LEU A 57 8.00 -3.21 -27.14
C LEU A 57 8.56 -1.99 -27.86
N PRO A 58 8.80 -2.08 -29.16
CA PRO A 58 9.06 -0.90 -29.98
C PRO A 58 7.78 -0.10 -30.20
N VAL A 59 7.90 1.21 -30.31
CA VAL A 59 6.74 2.14 -30.41
C VAL A 59 5.86 1.89 -31.63
N TYR A 60 6.39 1.36 -32.72
CA TYR A 60 5.62 1.10 -33.95
C TYR A 60 4.59 -0.04 -33.80
N VAL A 61 4.66 -0.83 -32.71
CA VAL A 61 3.71 -1.93 -32.44
C VAL A 61 2.49 -1.45 -31.62
N LYS A 62 2.44 -0.16 -31.28
CA LYS A 62 1.42 0.40 -30.37
C LYS A 62 -0.04 0.08 -30.79
N ASP A 63 -0.32 0.08 -32.08
CA ASP A 63 -1.67 -0.13 -32.59
C ASP A 63 -2.15 -1.59 -32.54
N ASN A 64 -1.20 -2.52 -32.30
CA ASN A 64 -1.46 -3.97 -32.23
C ASN A 64 -1.38 -4.50 -30.78
N TYR A 65 -1.24 -3.66 -29.78
CA TYR A 65 -1.12 -4.08 -28.40
C TYR A 65 -2.34 -3.66 -27.57
N ASP A 66 -2.86 -4.59 -26.77
CA ASP A 66 -3.98 -4.36 -25.87
C ASP A 66 -3.52 -3.68 -24.56
N PHE A 67 -3.87 -2.42 -24.39
CA PHE A 67 -3.56 -1.63 -23.21
C PHE A 67 -4.63 -1.65 -22.13
N THR A 68 -5.74 -2.35 -22.30
CA THR A 68 -6.87 -2.35 -21.35
C THR A 68 -6.49 -2.82 -19.93
N LYS A 69 -5.46 -3.66 -19.86
CA LYS A 69 -4.94 -4.20 -18.58
C LYS A 69 -3.62 -3.58 -18.13
N VAL A 70 -3.22 -2.47 -18.77
CA VAL A 70 -1.95 -1.80 -18.48
C VAL A 70 -2.22 -0.55 -17.63
N ASP A 71 -1.53 -0.43 -16.52
CA ASP A 71 -1.65 0.71 -15.61
C ASP A 71 -0.70 1.85 -16.01
N LEU A 72 0.50 1.48 -16.48
CA LEU A 72 1.58 2.42 -16.75
C LEU A 72 2.31 2.07 -18.05
N ILE A 73 2.49 3.05 -18.92
CA ILE A 73 3.39 2.97 -20.06
C ILE A 73 4.58 3.89 -19.82
N ILE A 74 5.77 3.33 -19.89
CA ILE A 74 7.03 4.08 -19.86
C ILE A 74 7.54 4.17 -21.29
N THR A 75 7.72 5.38 -21.81
CA THR A 75 8.14 5.56 -23.20
C THR A 75 9.29 6.56 -23.33
N THR A 76 10.13 6.33 -24.33
CA THR A 76 11.16 7.29 -24.76
C THR A 76 10.71 8.11 -25.98
N ALA A 77 9.52 7.84 -26.51
CA ALA A 77 8.99 8.51 -27.68
C ALA A 77 7.99 9.60 -27.29
N ASN A 78 8.19 10.80 -27.80
CA ASN A 78 7.25 11.89 -27.64
C ASN A 78 6.07 11.75 -28.61
N LYS A 79 5.30 10.66 -28.45
CA LYS A 79 4.09 10.37 -29.24
C LYS A 79 3.00 9.85 -28.35
N GLU A 80 1.74 10.08 -28.73
CA GLU A 80 0.60 9.45 -28.09
C GLU A 80 0.67 7.93 -28.35
N ILE A 81 0.70 7.15 -27.27
CA ILE A 81 0.77 5.69 -27.34
C ILE A 81 -0.62 5.07 -27.29
N THR A 82 -1.45 5.50 -26.35
CA THR A 82 -2.80 4.98 -26.16
C THR A 82 -3.73 6.09 -25.68
N ARG A 83 -5.04 5.90 -25.90
CA ARG A 83 -6.12 6.76 -25.38
C ARG A 83 -6.88 6.10 -24.24
N GLU A 84 -6.40 4.95 -23.75
CA GLU A 84 -7.03 4.27 -22.63
C GLU A 84 -7.02 5.16 -21.38
N PRO A 85 -8.19 5.45 -20.78
CA PRO A 85 -8.30 6.44 -19.69
C PRO A 85 -7.60 5.99 -18.40
N ASN A 86 -7.49 4.68 -18.20
CA ASN A 86 -6.88 4.11 -17.00
C ASN A 86 -5.37 3.88 -17.12
N CYS A 87 -4.82 4.09 -18.33
CA CYS A 87 -3.41 3.85 -18.62
C CYS A 87 -2.63 5.16 -18.68
N LYS A 88 -1.72 5.37 -17.75
CA LYS A 88 -0.87 6.56 -17.74
C LYS A 88 0.38 6.36 -18.56
N THR A 89 0.68 7.30 -19.46
CA THR A 89 1.93 7.32 -20.22
C THR A 89 2.92 8.30 -19.59
N LEU A 90 4.13 7.83 -19.31
CA LEU A 90 5.24 8.65 -18.82
C LEU A 90 6.37 8.66 -19.85
N LEU A 91 6.70 9.86 -20.30
CA LEU A 91 7.84 10.11 -21.15
C LEU A 91 9.10 10.24 -20.29
N ILE A 92 10.11 9.43 -20.58
CA ILE A 92 11.42 9.45 -19.94
C ILE A 92 12.53 9.52 -20.97
N THR A 93 13.74 9.88 -20.53
CA THR A 93 14.93 9.79 -21.38
C THR A 93 15.47 8.36 -21.45
N PRO A 94 16.23 8.01 -22.50
CA PRO A 94 16.86 6.68 -22.62
C PRO A 94 17.81 6.34 -21.47
N PHE A 95 18.34 7.36 -20.78
CA PHE A 95 19.36 7.19 -19.74
C PHE A 95 18.78 7.06 -18.33
N LEU A 96 17.45 7.19 -18.18
CA LEU A 96 16.78 7.19 -16.88
C LEU A 96 17.45 8.18 -15.90
N THR A 97 17.41 9.46 -16.25
CA THR A 97 17.99 10.52 -15.42
C THR A 97 17.34 10.59 -14.04
N GLN A 98 17.94 11.32 -13.10
CA GLN A 98 17.34 11.51 -11.79
C GLN A 98 15.95 12.14 -11.88
N ALA A 99 15.74 13.10 -12.75
CA ALA A 99 14.42 13.70 -13.00
C ALA A 99 13.40 12.68 -13.53
N ASP A 100 13.81 11.72 -14.36
CA ASP A 100 12.95 10.63 -14.82
C ASP A 100 12.59 9.66 -13.70
N GLN A 101 13.56 9.38 -12.81
CA GLN A 101 13.33 8.55 -11.64
C GLN A 101 12.32 9.19 -10.68
N GLU A 102 12.48 10.47 -10.40
CA GLU A 102 11.54 11.24 -9.57
C GLU A 102 10.13 11.28 -10.18
N LYS A 103 10.01 11.42 -11.50
CA LYS A 103 8.70 11.33 -12.19
C LYS A 103 8.04 9.95 -12.02
N LEU A 104 8.82 8.87 -12.18
CA LEU A 104 8.33 7.50 -12.00
C LEU A 104 7.93 7.26 -10.55
N GLU A 105 8.77 7.63 -9.60
CA GLU A 105 8.51 7.48 -8.18
C GLU A 105 7.25 8.22 -7.74
N ASN A 106 7.14 9.50 -8.10
CA ASN A 106 5.95 10.31 -7.83
C ASN A 106 4.68 9.71 -8.41
N HIS A 107 4.74 9.16 -9.63
CA HIS A 107 3.59 8.52 -10.26
C HIS A 107 3.22 7.21 -9.53
N ILE A 108 4.20 6.38 -9.22
CA ILE A 108 4.00 5.11 -8.49
C ILE A 108 3.36 5.39 -7.13
N VAL A 109 3.96 6.31 -6.36
CA VAL A 109 3.45 6.69 -5.03
C VAL A 109 2.02 7.23 -5.12
N LYS A 110 1.76 8.15 -6.05
CA LYS A 110 0.42 8.72 -6.25
C LYS A 110 -0.61 7.64 -6.64
N THR A 111 -0.23 6.72 -7.52
CA THR A 111 -1.14 5.64 -7.95
C THR A 111 -1.41 4.66 -6.83
N GLN A 112 -0.40 4.31 -6.03
CA GLN A 112 -0.58 3.46 -4.86
C GLN A 112 -1.43 4.12 -3.79
N ILE A 113 -1.21 5.40 -3.52
CA ILE A 113 -2.05 6.19 -2.62
C ILE A 113 -3.50 6.19 -3.12
N ASN A 114 -3.74 6.49 -4.40
CA ASN A 114 -5.09 6.49 -4.97
C ASN A 114 -5.74 5.10 -4.89
N ARG A 115 -4.98 4.02 -5.09
CA ARG A 115 -5.50 2.65 -4.91
C ARG A 115 -5.86 2.37 -3.46
N LEU A 116 -5.10 2.89 -2.51
CA LEU A 116 -5.41 2.79 -1.08
C LEU A 116 -6.69 3.55 -0.73
N TYR A 117 -6.91 4.73 -1.31
CA TYR A 117 -8.13 5.52 -1.09
C TYR A 117 -9.34 4.94 -1.85
N ASN A 118 -9.13 4.33 -3.02
CA ASN A 118 -10.21 3.70 -3.80
C ASN A 118 -10.56 2.27 -3.36
N THR A 119 -9.67 1.58 -2.63
CA THR A 119 -10.08 0.46 -1.78
C THR A 119 -10.65 1.09 -0.52
N SER A 120 -11.97 1.12 -0.42
CA SER A 120 -12.78 1.73 0.62
C SER A 120 -12.22 1.52 2.05
N LEU A 121 -11.14 2.25 2.36
CA LEU A 121 -10.82 2.47 3.76
C LEU A 121 -11.89 3.44 4.26
N PRO A 122 -12.60 3.09 5.30
CA PRO A 122 -13.55 4.00 5.90
C PRO A 122 -12.81 5.30 6.27
N SER A 123 -13.44 6.44 6.08
CA SER A 123 -12.89 7.69 6.55
C SER A 123 -12.65 7.62 8.06
N ILE A 124 -11.75 8.44 8.57
CA ILE A 124 -11.54 8.51 10.03
C ILE A 124 -12.86 8.76 10.75
N GLN A 125 -13.73 9.60 10.20
CA GLN A 125 -15.03 9.90 10.76
C GLN A 125 -15.94 8.66 10.80
N GLU A 126 -15.98 7.86 9.73
CA GLU A 126 -16.72 6.60 9.68
C GLU A 126 -16.17 5.58 10.67
N LEU A 127 -14.83 5.46 10.79
CA LEU A 127 -14.19 4.58 11.77
C LEU A 127 -14.59 4.92 13.20
N PHE A 128 -14.67 6.20 13.55
CA PHE A 128 -15.09 6.63 14.88
C PHE A 128 -16.59 6.49 15.10
N GLN A 129 -17.42 6.65 14.06
CA GLN A 129 -18.87 6.42 14.14
C GLN A 129 -19.20 4.94 14.33
N GLU A 130 -18.44 4.04 13.73
CA GLU A 130 -18.61 2.59 13.85
C GLU A 130 -17.77 1.96 14.98
N ALA A 131 -17.02 2.76 15.73
CA ALA A 131 -16.18 2.27 16.82
C ALA A 131 -17.00 1.69 17.96
N PHE A 132 -16.47 0.67 18.61
CA PHE A 132 -16.98 0.21 19.90
C PHE A 132 -16.44 1.11 20.99
N TRP A 133 -17.32 1.74 21.74
CA TRP A 133 -16.98 2.66 22.82
C TRP A 133 -17.27 2.02 24.18
N HIS A 134 -16.27 1.99 25.04
CA HIS A 134 -16.38 1.50 26.40
C HIS A 134 -16.10 2.65 27.36
N GLU A 135 -17.12 3.18 27.97
CA GLU A 135 -16.99 4.25 28.98
C GLU A 135 -16.79 3.66 30.37
N LYS A 136 -15.93 4.31 31.16
CA LYS A 136 -15.73 3.98 32.58
C LYS A 136 -15.35 2.52 32.84
N VAL A 137 -14.42 2.01 32.01
CA VAL A 137 -13.91 0.65 32.17
C VAL A 137 -13.20 0.51 33.51
N VAL A 138 -13.64 -0.46 34.31
CA VAL A 138 -12.97 -0.88 35.52
C VAL A 138 -12.41 -2.27 35.28
N ALA A 139 -11.09 -2.41 35.36
CA ALA A 139 -10.41 -3.68 35.12
C ALA A 139 -9.28 -3.85 36.13
N ASP A 140 -9.05 -5.09 36.53
CA ASP A 140 -8.00 -5.41 37.51
C ASP A 140 -6.60 -5.29 36.91
N ASP A 141 -6.48 -5.52 35.61
CA ASP A 141 -5.23 -5.43 34.88
C ASP A 141 -5.44 -5.08 33.40
N ARG A 142 -4.32 -4.79 32.71
CA ARG A 142 -4.31 -4.45 31.28
C ARG A 142 -4.76 -5.61 30.36
N PHE A 143 -4.55 -6.85 30.77
CA PHE A 143 -4.91 -8.01 29.95
C PHE A 143 -6.42 -8.18 29.91
N SER A 144 -7.12 -7.89 30.99
CA SER A 144 -8.58 -7.88 31.06
C SER A 144 -9.18 -6.84 30.07
N VAL A 145 -8.56 -5.66 29.96
CA VAL A 145 -8.97 -4.65 28.97
C VAL A 145 -8.72 -5.15 27.56
N ILE A 146 -7.56 -5.75 27.28
CA ILE A 146 -7.23 -6.33 25.98
C ILE A 146 -8.26 -7.39 25.57
N GLU A 147 -8.61 -8.29 26.48
CA GLU A 147 -9.62 -9.32 26.21
C GLU A 147 -10.99 -8.72 25.92
N MET A 148 -11.40 -7.70 26.67
CA MET A 148 -12.65 -7.02 26.46
C MET A 148 -12.71 -6.39 25.06
N LEU A 149 -11.69 -5.61 24.68
CA LEU A 149 -11.62 -4.97 23.36
C LEU A 149 -11.55 -5.99 22.22
N ALA A 150 -10.80 -7.07 22.39
CA ALA A 150 -10.69 -8.13 21.38
C ALA A 150 -12.02 -8.89 21.18
N LYS A 151 -12.82 -9.08 22.24
CA LYS A 151 -14.13 -9.71 22.17
C LYS A 151 -15.11 -8.99 21.24
N ASP A 152 -15.01 -7.66 21.13
CA ASP A 152 -15.85 -6.90 20.19
C ASP A 152 -15.67 -7.37 18.76
N PHE A 153 -14.42 -7.56 18.35
CA PHE A 153 -14.08 -7.99 17.00
C PHE A 153 -14.37 -9.48 16.75
N ILE A 154 -14.09 -10.32 17.76
CA ILE A 154 -14.34 -11.76 17.68
C ILE A 154 -15.85 -12.04 17.61
N SER A 155 -16.65 -11.38 18.45
CA SER A 155 -18.12 -11.59 18.51
C SER A 155 -18.82 -11.19 17.21
N ARG A 156 -18.24 -10.24 16.47
CA ARG A 156 -18.75 -9.81 15.17
C ARG A 156 -18.16 -10.60 13.98
N GLY A 157 -17.25 -11.53 14.24
CA GLY A 157 -16.59 -12.31 13.20
C GLY A 157 -15.64 -11.48 12.31
N TYR A 158 -15.14 -10.35 12.82
CA TYR A 158 -14.21 -9.49 12.06
C TYR A 158 -12.79 -10.05 12.03
N VAL A 159 -12.44 -10.87 12.99
CA VAL A 159 -11.12 -11.48 13.16
C VAL A 159 -11.22 -12.97 13.46
N SER A 160 -10.13 -13.71 13.26
CA SER A 160 -10.04 -15.15 13.55
C SER A 160 -10.01 -15.43 15.07
N GLY A 161 -10.26 -16.70 15.45
CA GLY A 161 -10.16 -17.12 16.84
C GLY A 161 -8.76 -16.97 17.46
N ASN A 162 -7.71 -16.89 16.64
CA ASN A 162 -6.33 -16.73 17.10
C ASN A 162 -5.97 -15.27 17.44
N TYR A 163 -6.80 -14.32 17.07
CA TYR A 163 -6.55 -12.88 17.23
C TYR A 163 -6.19 -12.49 18.67
N LEU A 164 -6.98 -12.93 19.64
CA LEU A 164 -6.74 -12.64 21.07
C LEU A 164 -5.41 -13.24 21.54
N ALA A 165 -5.15 -14.48 21.16
CA ALA A 165 -3.91 -15.16 21.55
C ALA A 165 -2.67 -14.46 20.98
N ASP A 166 -2.74 -13.96 19.74
CA ASP A 166 -1.65 -13.20 19.11
C ASP A 166 -1.39 -11.88 19.86
N ILE A 167 -2.42 -11.12 20.19
CA ILE A 167 -2.28 -9.85 20.93
C ILE A 167 -1.71 -10.09 22.33
N LEU A 168 -2.25 -11.04 23.07
CA LEU A 168 -1.78 -11.35 24.43
C LEU A 168 -0.32 -11.81 24.43
N ARG A 169 0.06 -12.65 23.47
CA ARG A 169 1.44 -13.09 23.31
C ARG A 169 2.37 -11.92 23.03
N ARG A 170 1.97 -11.01 22.16
CA ARG A 170 2.77 -9.83 21.79
C ARG A 170 2.90 -8.87 22.96
N GLU A 171 1.81 -8.59 23.68
CA GLU A 171 1.83 -7.72 24.85
C GLU A 171 2.72 -8.28 25.97
N SER A 172 2.81 -9.61 26.10
CA SER A 172 3.70 -10.26 27.09
C SER A 172 5.18 -10.13 26.74
N ILE A 173 5.52 -9.97 25.46
CA ILE A 173 6.90 -9.81 24.97
C ILE A 173 7.31 -8.33 24.95
N LEU A 174 6.45 -7.48 24.41
CA LEU A 174 6.70 -6.05 24.25
C LEU A 174 5.38 -5.31 24.44
N THR A 175 5.31 -4.48 25.46
CA THR A 175 4.09 -3.70 25.74
C THR A 175 3.75 -2.77 24.58
N PHE A 176 2.46 -2.68 24.24
CA PHE A 176 1.92 -1.71 23.28
C PHE A 176 1.74 -0.32 23.89
N ALA A 177 2.07 -0.11 25.16
CA ALA A 177 1.96 1.19 25.82
C ALA A 177 2.87 2.20 25.11
N PHE A 178 2.24 3.21 24.55
CA PHE A 178 2.90 4.29 23.84
C PHE A 178 3.22 5.45 24.76
N GLN A 179 2.32 5.69 25.70
CA GLN A 179 2.40 6.65 26.79
C GLN A 179 1.69 6.08 28.01
N PRO A 180 1.83 6.70 29.21
CA PRO A 180 1.13 6.23 30.40
C PRO A 180 -0.38 6.08 30.23
N SER A 181 -0.97 6.82 29.28
CA SER A 181 -2.43 6.87 29.06
C SER A 181 -2.89 6.37 27.68
N ILE A 182 -1.97 5.92 26.82
CA ILE A 182 -2.34 5.50 25.46
C ILE A 182 -1.67 4.16 25.14
N VAL A 183 -2.50 3.19 24.81
CA VAL A 183 -2.08 1.87 24.33
C VAL A 183 -2.71 1.65 22.95
N LEU A 184 -1.87 1.38 21.94
CA LEU A 184 -2.34 1.09 20.59
C LEU A 184 -2.06 -0.39 20.27
N MET A 185 -3.09 -1.22 20.38
CA MET A 185 -2.98 -2.65 20.10
C MET A 185 -3.31 -2.95 18.63
N TYR A 186 -2.57 -3.87 18.05
CA TYR A 186 -2.83 -4.39 16.71
C TYR A 186 -2.34 -5.83 16.58
N SER A 187 -2.95 -6.58 15.69
CA SER A 187 -2.52 -7.93 15.34
C SER A 187 -2.04 -7.99 13.90
N LEU A 188 -1.22 -8.99 13.59
CA LEU A 188 -0.85 -9.35 12.22
C LEU A 188 -1.85 -10.31 11.58
N GLU A 189 -2.78 -10.84 12.36
CA GLU A 189 -3.86 -11.67 11.86
C GLU A 189 -4.77 -10.87 10.91
N PRO A 190 -5.17 -11.44 9.79
CA PRO A 190 -6.04 -10.76 8.83
C PRO A 190 -7.41 -10.47 9.43
N SER A 191 -7.94 -9.29 9.16
CA SER A 191 -9.30 -8.89 9.51
C SER A 191 -10.17 -8.75 8.26
N THR A 192 -11.45 -9.04 8.39
CA THR A 192 -12.44 -8.89 7.32
C THR A 192 -12.96 -7.46 7.20
N LYS A 193 -12.82 -6.67 8.28
CA LYS A 193 -13.27 -5.27 8.34
C LYS A 193 -12.26 -4.42 9.13
N THR A 194 -12.06 -3.18 8.69
CA THR A 194 -11.33 -2.17 9.47
C THR A 194 -12.28 -1.55 10.50
N CYS A 195 -11.96 -1.65 11.78
CA CYS A 195 -12.78 -1.12 12.88
C CYS A 195 -11.91 -0.75 14.08
N LEU A 196 -12.50 -0.01 15.01
CA LEU A 196 -11.87 0.44 16.26
C LEU A 196 -12.67 -0.05 17.46
N SER A 197 -11.97 -0.39 18.54
CA SER A 197 -12.54 -0.54 19.87
C SER A 197 -11.74 0.33 20.85
N ILE A 198 -12.43 1.13 21.63
CA ILE A 198 -11.85 2.20 22.45
C ILE A 198 -12.39 2.07 23.87
N ALA A 199 -11.48 2.05 24.85
CA ALA A 199 -11.80 2.00 26.28
C ALA A 199 -11.11 3.12 27.04
#